data_1edf6bf9ddf7434cb08c3f5ff659b647
#
_entry.id   1edf6bf9ddf7434cb08c3f5ff659b647
#
_cell.length_a   1.000
_cell.length_b   1.000
_cell.length_c   1.000
_cell.angle_alpha   90.00
_cell.angle_beta   90.00
_cell.angle_gamma   90.00
#
_symmetry.space_group_name_H-M   'P 1'
#
loop_
_entity.id
_entity.type
_entity.pdbx_description
1 polymer ?
#
loop_
_entity_poly.entity_id
_entity_poly.type
_entity_poly.pdbx_seq_one_letter_code
_entity_poly.pdbx_strand_id
1 'polypeptide(L)'
;MKNALLVPGVFFLSLLSAVVIFAFFGGIALRYEMAVPFASESAGLLLLCMAQKACYVLPFAVMMAIIGVYTFLMRHPAKLSVALTLFLVCLIFTVTVIAPICYAQFSVIEKAIAAYKTTAPIDKALAAFTSKPLFLALLQQGFGSLFSDVYTAYTLYFTTYLLFTGALFFCVSSFWFACIITRWNLFNLLFLLLLSGCLLLVYPYMQLEGFRTTLFNLHITNSENSIYGIPLVLCVVAVVFHSIGVLKILLIYSKTKKRSAA
;
A
#
# COMPACT_ATOMS: atom_id res chain seq x y z
N MET A 1 -21.63 0.64 -20.73
CA MET A 1 -21.97 1.14 -19.39
C MET A 1 -21.91 0.06 -18.32
N LYS A 2 -22.41 -1.16 -18.54
CA LYS A 2 -22.46 -2.24 -17.51
C LYS A 2 -21.10 -2.50 -16.82
N ASN A 3 -20.02 -2.64 -17.57
CA ASN A 3 -18.70 -2.93 -16.96
C ASN A 3 -18.15 -1.77 -16.10
N ALA A 4 -18.48 -0.52 -16.38
CA ALA A 4 -18.06 0.61 -15.55
C ALA A 4 -18.70 0.58 -14.17
N LEU A 5 -19.97 0.15 -14.07
CA LEU A 5 -20.71 0.04 -12.80
C LEU A 5 -20.16 -1.06 -11.89
N LEU A 6 -19.37 -2.01 -12.42
CA LEU A 6 -18.73 -3.06 -11.62
C LEU A 6 -17.42 -2.58 -10.94
N VAL A 7 -16.88 -1.43 -11.34
CA VAL A 7 -15.62 -0.90 -10.79
C VAL A 7 -15.63 -0.76 -9.26
N PRO A 8 -16.66 -0.18 -8.62
CA PRO A 8 -16.74 -0.13 -7.15
C PRO A 8 -16.72 -1.51 -6.51
N GLY A 9 -17.46 -2.46 -7.08
CA GLY A 9 -17.48 -3.84 -6.58
C GLY A 9 -16.10 -4.50 -6.64
N VAL A 10 -15.38 -4.34 -7.75
CA VAL A 10 -14.02 -4.86 -7.92
C VAL A 10 -13.05 -4.18 -6.95
N PHE A 11 -13.17 -2.85 -6.77
CA PHE A 11 -12.33 -2.09 -5.85
C PHE A 11 -12.50 -2.60 -4.41
N PHE A 12 -13.73 -2.62 -3.89
CA PHE A 12 -13.98 -3.02 -2.51
C PHE A 12 -13.75 -4.52 -2.28
N LEU A 13 -14.02 -5.38 -3.26
CA LEU A 13 -13.71 -6.80 -3.16
C LEU A 13 -12.20 -7.03 -3.08
N SER A 14 -11.41 -6.37 -3.92
CA SER A 14 -9.95 -6.45 -3.90
C SER A 14 -9.37 -5.89 -2.60
N LEU A 15 -9.90 -4.75 -2.11
CA LEU A 15 -9.52 -4.14 -0.85
C LEU A 15 -9.80 -5.10 0.32
N LEU A 16 -11.03 -5.59 0.41
CA LEU A 16 -11.45 -6.50 1.47
C LEU A 16 -10.65 -7.81 1.46
N SER A 17 -10.45 -8.41 0.29
CA SER A 17 -9.66 -9.63 0.14
C SER A 17 -8.23 -9.43 0.63
N ALA A 18 -7.58 -8.33 0.25
CA ALA A 18 -6.23 -8.01 0.69
C ALA A 18 -6.20 -7.81 2.22
N VAL A 19 -7.11 -7.00 2.77
CA VAL A 19 -7.19 -6.78 4.23
C VAL A 19 -7.40 -8.09 4.98
N VAL A 20 -8.35 -8.92 4.57
CA VAL A 20 -8.67 -10.18 5.25
C VAL A 20 -7.49 -11.14 5.21
N ILE A 21 -6.88 -11.36 4.04
CA ILE A 21 -5.75 -12.28 3.89
C ILE A 21 -4.57 -11.82 4.76
N PHE A 22 -4.14 -10.58 4.61
CA PHE A 22 -2.96 -10.08 5.33
C PHE A 22 -3.22 -9.88 6.83
N ALA A 23 -4.44 -9.48 7.23
CA ALA A 23 -4.81 -9.37 8.63
C ALA A 23 -4.87 -10.75 9.31
N PHE A 24 -5.40 -11.77 8.63
CA PHE A 24 -5.46 -13.13 9.15
C PHE A 24 -4.06 -13.70 9.39
N PHE A 25 -3.22 -13.75 8.36
CA PHE A 25 -1.87 -14.29 8.51
C PHE A 25 -1.00 -13.43 9.44
N GLY A 26 -1.08 -12.10 9.32
CA GLY A 26 -0.36 -11.17 10.19
C GLY A 26 -0.86 -11.22 11.64
N GLY A 27 -2.15 -11.40 11.86
CA GLY A 27 -2.75 -11.55 13.18
C GLY A 27 -2.30 -12.84 13.87
N ILE A 28 -2.29 -13.96 13.14
CA ILE A 28 -1.75 -15.23 13.63
C ILE A 28 -0.28 -15.07 13.99
N ALA A 29 0.55 -14.49 13.12
CA ALA A 29 1.96 -14.28 13.37
C ALA A 29 2.19 -13.42 14.62
N LEU A 30 1.46 -12.31 14.77
CA LEU A 30 1.53 -11.45 15.94
C LEU A 30 1.11 -12.20 17.22
N ARG A 31 0.06 -13.01 17.12
CA ARG A 31 -0.41 -13.84 18.26
C ARG A 31 0.66 -14.83 18.73
N TYR A 32 1.38 -15.45 17.79
CA TYR A 32 2.51 -16.33 18.10
C TYR A 32 3.67 -15.59 18.74
N GLU A 33 4.00 -14.38 18.25
CA GLU A 33 5.06 -13.55 18.81
C GLU A 33 4.80 -13.12 20.26
N MET A 34 3.54 -13.08 20.67
CA MET A 34 3.17 -12.69 22.04
C MET A 34 3.39 -13.79 23.08
N ALA A 35 3.66 -15.05 22.68
CA ALA A 35 3.91 -16.21 23.56
C ALA A 35 2.83 -16.43 24.66
N VAL A 36 1.61 -15.91 24.48
CA VAL A 36 0.51 -16.09 25.44
C VAL A 36 -0.07 -17.50 25.27
N PRO A 37 -0.25 -18.29 26.34
CA PRO A 37 -0.83 -19.63 26.26
C PRO A 37 -2.18 -19.64 25.52
N PHE A 38 -2.46 -20.70 24.77
CA PHE A 38 -3.71 -20.89 24.02
C PHE A 38 -4.93 -21.20 24.91
N ALA A 39 -4.92 -20.82 26.19
CA ALA A 39 -6.05 -21.01 27.07
C ALA A 39 -7.24 -20.09 26.71
N SER A 40 -8.41 -20.40 27.24
CA SER A 40 -9.78 -20.00 26.92
C SER A 40 -10.11 -18.58 26.42
N GLU A 41 -9.21 -17.58 26.57
CA GLU A 41 -9.40 -16.20 26.07
C GLU A 41 -8.78 -15.96 24.67
N SER A 42 -8.33 -17.00 24.02
CA SER A 42 -7.50 -16.93 22.79
C SER A 42 -8.20 -16.31 21.58
N ALA A 43 -9.52 -16.44 21.44
CA ALA A 43 -10.26 -15.94 20.28
C ALA A 43 -10.34 -14.40 20.26
N GLY A 44 -10.62 -13.77 21.41
CA GLY A 44 -10.68 -12.32 21.52
C GLY A 44 -9.33 -11.64 21.24
N LEU A 45 -8.25 -12.21 21.79
CA LEU A 45 -6.89 -11.72 21.52
C LEU A 45 -6.49 -11.90 20.07
N LEU A 46 -6.84 -13.03 19.44
CA LEU A 46 -6.59 -13.24 18.02
C LEU A 46 -7.32 -12.22 17.16
N LEU A 47 -8.59 -11.93 17.46
CA LEU A 47 -9.37 -10.89 16.77
C LEU A 47 -8.76 -9.51 16.92
N LEU A 48 -8.26 -9.15 18.11
CA LEU A 48 -7.54 -7.89 18.34
C LEU A 48 -6.25 -7.83 17.51
N CYS A 49 -5.47 -8.91 17.47
CA CYS A 49 -4.28 -8.99 16.64
C CYS A 49 -4.60 -8.85 15.15
N MET A 50 -5.68 -9.50 14.68
CA MET A 50 -6.15 -9.35 13.30
C MET A 50 -6.62 -7.92 13.00
N ALA A 51 -7.35 -7.29 13.92
CA ALA A 51 -7.80 -5.90 13.76
C ALA A 51 -6.62 -4.92 13.72
N GLN A 52 -5.60 -5.10 14.57
CA GLN A 52 -4.38 -4.31 14.51
C GLN A 52 -3.69 -4.46 13.15
N LYS A 53 -3.54 -5.69 12.67
CA LYS A 53 -2.90 -5.95 11.37
C LYS A 53 -3.74 -5.46 10.20
N ALA A 54 -5.06 -5.46 10.30
CA ALA A 54 -5.94 -4.86 9.29
C ALA A 54 -5.65 -3.36 9.12
N CYS A 55 -5.52 -2.61 10.21
CA CYS A 55 -5.12 -1.20 10.16
C CYS A 55 -3.72 -1.04 9.54
N TYR A 56 -2.78 -1.89 9.94
CA TYR A 56 -1.40 -1.86 9.46
C TYR A 56 -1.27 -2.06 7.95
N VAL A 57 -2.08 -2.96 7.41
CA VAL A 57 -2.01 -3.36 5.99
C VAL A 57 -2.85 -2.46 5.10
N LEU A 58 -3.70 -1.61 5.67
CA LEU A 58 -4.67 -0.81 4.91
C LEU A 58 -4.04 -0.01 3.75
N PRO A 59 -2.92 0.72 3.91
CA PRO A 59 -2.31 1.44 2.79
C PRO A 59 -1.94 0.51 1.64
N PHE A 60 -1.37 -0.66 1.95
CA PHE A 60 -1.04 -1.67 0.96
C PHE A 60 -2.28 -2.31 0.33
N ALA A 61 -3.32 -2.57 1.11
CA ALA A 61 -4.57 -3.11 0.60
C ALA A 61 -5.24 -2.17 -0.43
N VAL A 62 -5.12 -0.85 -0.24
CA VAL A 62 -5.57 0.14 -1.23
C VAL A 62 -4.72 0.06 -2.50
N MET A 63 -3.40 -0.11 -2.39
CA MET A 63 -2.54 -0.35 -3.57
C MET A 63 -3.00 -1.59 -4.35
N MET A 64 -3.32 -2.68 -3.65
CA MET A 64 -3.84 -3.91 -4.26
C MET A 64 -5.22 -3.70 -4.90
N ALA A 65 -6.08 -2.88 -4.30
CA ALA A 65 -7.38 -2.52 -4.87
C ALA A 65 -7.23 -1.71 -6.18
N ILE A 66 -6.27 -0.77 -6.23
CA ILE A 66 -5.91 -0.04 -7.45
C ILE A 66 -5.48 -1.01 -8.56
N ILE A 67 -4.58 -1.95 -8.23
CA ILE A 67 -4.11 -2.99 -9.16
C ILE A 67 -5.28 -3.85 -9.65
N GLY A 68 -6.18 -4.24 -8.75
CA GLY A 68 -7.37 -5.02 -9.07
C GLY A 68 -8.28 -4.33 -10.09
N VAL A 69 -8.58 -3.04 -9.86
CA VAL A 69 -9.39 -2.24 -10.80
C VAL A 69 -8.71 -2.11 -12.16
N TYR A 70 -7.43 -1.83 -12.20
CA TYR A 70 -6.71 -1.71 -13.46
C TYR A 70 -6.67 -3.02 -14.23
N THR A 71 -6.44 -4.14 -13.55
CA THR A 71 -6.49 -5.47 -14.15
C THR A 71 -7.88 -5.80 -14.71
N PHE A 72 -8.93 -5.40 -13.97
CA PHE A 72 -10.32 -5.56 -14.43
C PHE A 72 -10.59 -4.74 -15.70
N LEU A 73 -10.21 -3.45 -15.73
CA LEU A 73 -10.43 -2.56 -16.87
C LEU A 73 -9.67 -3.00 -18.11
N MET A 74 -8.50 -3.62 -17.96
CA MET A 74 -7.74 -4.20 -19.08
C MET A 74 -8.49 -5.37 -19.75
N ARG A 75 -9.24 -6.15 -18.97
CA ARG A 75 -9.98 -7.32 -19.48
C ARG A 75 -11.38 -6.98 -19.95
N HIS A 76 -11.99 -5.98 -19.34
CA HIS A 76 -13.38 -5.60 -19.57
C HIS A 76 -13.46 -4.14 -20.03
N PRO A 77 -13.43 -3.88 -21.34
CA PRO A 77 -13.50 -2.51 -21.85
C PRO A 77 -14.75 -1.81 -21.32
N ALA A 78 -14.57 -0.65 -20.74
CA ALA A 78 -15.60 0.17 -20.16
C ALA A 78 -15.49 1.60 -20.69
N LYS A 79 -16.55 2.42 -20.54
CA LYS A 79 -16.47 3.85 -20.81
C LYS A 79 -15.50 4.46 -19.78
N LEU A 80 -14.30 4.81 -20.24
CA LEU A 80 -13.16 5.17 -19.38
C LEU A 80 -13.50 6.31 -18.43
N SER A 81 -14.19 7.35 -18.88
CA SER A 81 -14.54 8.48 -18.03
C SER A 81 -15.42 8.07 -16.83
N VAL A 82 -16.44 7.22 -17.07
CA VAL A 82 -17.33 6.75 -16.00
C VAL A 82 -16.59 5.82 -15.05
N ALA A 83 -15.79 4.90 -15.59
CA ALA A 83 -14.99 3.97 -14.80
C ALA A 83 -13.99 4.71 -13.90
N LEU A 84 -13.30 5.72 -14.44
CA LEU A 84 -12.33 6.54 -13.71
C LEU A 84 -13.01 7.36 -12.61
N THR A 85 -14.17 7.97 -12.90
CA THR A 85 -14.93 8.74 -11.91
C THR A 85 -15.35 7.84 -10.74
N LEU A 86 -15.93 6.67 -11.02
CA LEU A 86 -16.33 5.72 -9.97
C LEU A 86 -15.15 5.21 -9.16
N PHE A 87 -14.02 4.94 -9.81
CA PHE A 87 -12.78 4.55 -9.13
C PHE A 87 -12.30 5.66 -8.19
N LEU A 88 -12.24 6.91 -8.65
CA LEU A 88 -11.81 8.04 -7.83
C LEU A 88 -12.75 8.26 -6.64
N VAL A 89 -14.06 8.13 -6.82
CA VAL A 89 -15.03 8.22 -5.71
C VAL A 89 -14.75 7.14 -4.66
N CYS A 90 -14.52 5.87 -5.07
CA CYS A 90 -14.19 4.79 -4.14
C CYS A 90 -12.87 5.06 -3.40
N LEU A 91 -11.86 5.55 -4.11
CA LEU A 91 -10.55 5.86 -3.54
C LEU A 91 -10.66 7.00 -2.52
N ILE A 92 -11.31 8.10 -2.89
CA ILE A 92 -11.55 9.24 -2.00
C ILE A 92 -12.33 8.78 -0.75
N PHE A 93 -13.41 8.03 -0.92
CA PHE A 93 -14.18 7.49 0.20
C PHE A 93 -13.33 6.62 1.14
N THR A 94 -12.47 5.77 0.58
CA THR A 94 -11.57 4.93 1.39
C THR A 94 -10.59 5.76 2.18
N VAL A 95 -9.98 6.77 1.55
CA VAL A 95 -8.97 7.64 2.19
C VAL A 95 -9.59 8.58 3.22
N THR A 96 -10.78 9.13 2.94
CA THR A 96 -11.40 10.15 3.82
C THR A 96 -12.30 9.59 4.89
N VAL A 97 -12.81 8.38 4.73
CA VAL A 97 -13.76 7.77 5.69
C VAL A 97 -13.22 6.49 6.28
N ILE A 98 -12.90 5.47 5.46
CA ILE A 98 -12.54 4.14 5.97
C ILE A 98 -11.21 4.18 6.73
N ALA A 99 -10.17 4.75 6.14
CA ALA A 99 -8.84 4.78 6.75
C ALA A 99 -8.80 5.61 8.05
N PRO A 100 -9.37 6.83 8.13
CA PRO A 100 -9.46 7.57 9.38
C PRO A 100 -10.19 6.82 10.50
N ILE A 101 -11.29 6.12 10.20
CA ILE A 101 -11.99 5.29 11.18
C ILE A 101 -11.07 4.18 11.70
N CYS A 102 -10.36 3.48 10.82
CA CYS A 102 -9.42 2.43 11.21
C CYS A 102 -8.27 3.01 12.06
N TYR A 103 -7.70 4.14 11.68
CA TYR A 103 -6.58 4.75 12.40
C TYR A 103 -7.00 5.34 13.75
N ALA A 104 -8.21 5.87 13.87
CA ALA A 104 -8.74 6.32 15.16
C ALA A 104 -8.85 5.17 16.17
N GLN A 105 -9.17 3.96 15.72
CA GLN A 105 -9.26 2.77 16.59
C GLN A 105 -7.90 2.12 16.88
N PHE A 106 -6.87 2.42 16.08
CA PHE A 106 -5.57 1.75 16.18
C PHE A 106 -4.94 1.89 17.57
N SER A 107 -4.92 3.07 18.14
CA SER A 107 -4.34 3.32 19.48
C SER A 107 -5.07 2.57 20.59
N VAL A 108 -6.38 2.40 20.48
CA VAL A 108 -7.21 1.64 21.44
C VAL A 108 -6.87 0.15 21.35
N ILE A 109 -6.80 -0.38 20.13
CA ILE A 109 -6.45 -1.77 19.87
C ILE A 109 -5.03 -2.07 20.38
N GLU A 110 -4.07 -1.18 20.12
CA GLU A 110 -2.69 -1.32 20.57
C GLU A 110 -2.58 -1.38 22.09
N LYS A 111 -3.27 -0.50 22.79
CA LYS A 111 -3.35 -0.50 24.29
C LYS A 111 -3.99 -1.78 24.81
N ALA A 112 -5.07 -2.24 24.19
CA ALA A 112 -5.72 -3.49 24.55
C ALA A 112 -4.77 -4.70 24.39
N ILE A 113 -4.01 -4.78 23.30
CA ILE A 113 -3.01 -5.83 23.07
C ILE A 113 -1.86 -5.71 24.09
N ALA A 114 -1.39 -4.49 24.40
CA ALA A 114 -0.33 -4.27 25.36
C ALA A 114 -0.70 -4.79 26.76
N ALA A 115 -1.97 -4.66 27.18
CA ALA A 115 -2.45 -5.19 28.45
C ALA A 115 -2.29 -6.71 28.57
N TYR A 116 -2.42 -7.45 27.48
CA TYR A 116 -2.17 -8.90 27.47
C TYR A 116 -0.68 -9.26 27.55
N LYS A 117 0.21 -8.43 27.01
CA LYS A 117 1.67 -8.67 27.06
C LYS A 117 2.25 -8.58 28.48
N THR A 118 1.71 -7.72 29.33
CA THR A 118 2.22 -7.51 30.69
C THR A 118 1.90 -8.64 31.65
N THR A 119 0.94 -9.50 31.31
CA THR A 119 0.48 -10.59 32.19
C THR A 119 1.08 -11.95 31.90
N ALA A 120 1.81 -12.11 30.79
CA ALA A 120 2.35 -13.41 30.38
C ALA A 120 3.88 -13.49 30.53
N PRO A 121 4.44 -14.56 31.15
CA PRO A 121 5.88 -14.80 31.13
C PRO A 121 6.35 -15.08 29.70
N ILE A 122 7.41 -14.36 29.31
CA ILE A 122 8.03 -14.52 27.97
C ILE A 122 8.74 -15.88 27.93
N ASP A 123 8.19 -16.81 27.20
CA ASP A 123 8.83 -18.09 26.94
C ASP A 123 9.90 -17.92 25.85
N LYS A 124 11.16 -17.73 26.28
CA LYS A 124 12.32 -17.50 25.41
C LYS A 124 12.57 -18.61 24.40
N ALA A 125 12.06 -19.82 24.67
CA ALA A 125 12.19 -20.95 23.76
C ALA A 125 11.36 -20.77 22.47
N LEU A 126 10.22 -20.12 22.53
CA LEU A 126 9.39 -19.86 21.35
C LEU A 126 9.93 -18.73 20.47
N ALA A 127 10.66 -17.78 21.07
CA ALA A 127 11.31 -16.69 20.32
C ALA A 127 12.44 -17.19 19.41
N ALA A 128 13.08 -18.31 19.75
CA ALA A 128 14.16 -18.93 18.95
C ALA A 128 13.63 -19.61 17.67
N PHE A 129 12.33 -19.98 17.60
CA PHE A 129 11.73 -20.58 16.41
C PHE A 129 11.32 -19.55 15.33
N THR A 130 11.44 -18.26 15.59
CA THR A 130 10.99 -17.18 14.70
C THR A 130 12.11 -16.55 13.87
N SER A 131 13.14 -17.31 13.44
CA SER A 131 14.06 -16.83 12.41
C SER A 131 13.30 -16.69 11.08
N LYS A 132 12.67 -15.52 10.91
CA LYS A 132 11.96 -15.20 9.67
C LYS A 132 12.94 -15.18 8.50
N PRO A 133 12.61 -15.75 7.34
CA PRO A 133 13.40 -15.55 6.13
C PRO A 133 13.62 -14.05 5.92
N LEU A 134 14.85 -13.66 5.57
CA LEU A 134 15.27 -12.26 5.39
C LEU A 134 14.27 -11.46 4.55
N PHE A 135 13.75 -12.06 3.48
CA PHE A 135 12.76 -11.43 2.60
C PHE A 135 11.44 -11.08 3.31
N LEU A 136 10.92 -11.97 4.16
CA LEU A 136 9.71 -11.70 4.93
C LEU A 136 9.92 -10.63 6.00
N ALA A 137 11.10 -10.60 6.62
CA ALA A 137 11.48 -9.56 7.57
C ALA A 137 11.55 -8.19 6.89
N LEU A 138 12.15 -8.09 5.71
CA LEU A 138 12.22 -6.85 4.93
C LEU A 138 10.84 -6.38 4.47
N LEU A 139 9.98 -7.28 4.00
CA LEU A 139 8.59 -6.92 3.65
C LEU A 139 7.83 -6.43 4.88
N GLN A 140 7.93 -7.11 6.01
CA GLN A 140 7.28 -6.69 7.25
C GLN A 140 7.77 -5.32 7.71
N GLN A 141 9.06 -5.03 7.56
CA GLN A 141 9.64 -3.73 7.82
C GLN A 141 9.06 -2.67 6.87
N GLY A 142 8.96 -2.98 5.57
CA GLY A 142 8.36 -2.09 4.57
C GLY A 142 6.91 -1.72 4.88
N PHE A 143 6.09 -2.72 5.26
CA PHE A 143 4.71 -2.46 5.71
C PHE A 143 4.67 -1.60 6.97
N GLY A 144 5.55 -1.89 7.95
CA GLY A 144 5.62 -1.15 9.19
C GLY A 144 6.02 0.31 8.98
N SER A 145 7.04 0.54 8.18
CA SER A 145 7.52 1.86 7.83
C SER A 145 6.46 2.68 7.09
N LEU A 146 5.83 2.09 6.07
CA LEU A 146 4.77 2.73 5.31
C LEU A 146 3.57 3.09 6.20
N PHE A 147 3.12 2.16 7.05
CA PHE A 147 2.04 2.42 7.98
C PHE A 147 2.41 3.52 8.98
N SER A 148 3.61 3.45 9.56
CA SER A 148 4.09 4.45 10.53
C SER A 148 4.04 5.86 9.96
N ASP A 149 4.50 6.05 8.73
CA ASP A 149 4.50 7.37 8.09
C ASP A 149 3.09 7.86 7.78
N VAL A 150 2.22 6.98 7.25
CA VAL A 150 0.81 7.33 6.98
C VAL A 150 0.07 7.65 8.27
N TYR A 151 0.29 6.87 9.33
CA TYR A 151 -0.32 7.08 10.64
C TYR A 151 0.20 8.36 11.32
N THR A 152 1.50 8.60 11.25
CA THR A 152 2.11 9.85 11.77
C THR A 152 1.56 11.06 11.02
N ALA A 153 1.46 11.00 9.69
CA ALA A 153 0.85 12.05 8.90
C ALA A 153 -0.61 12.31 9.30
N TYR A 154 -1.38 11.24 9.57
CA TYR A 154 -2.77 11.33 10.05
C TYR A 154 -2.87 11.99 11.44
N THR A 155 -1.97 11.64 12.38
CA THR A 155 -1.99 12.19 13.74
C THR A 155 -1.54 13.64 13.81
N LEU A 156 -0.71 14.10 12.87
CA LEU A 156 -0.25 15.48 12.81
C LEU A 156 -1.32 16.41 12.22
N TYR A 157 -1.64 16.21 10.96
CA TYR A 157 -2.64 17.02 10.25
C TYR A 157 -3.31 16.21 9.16
N PHE A 158 -4.64 16.32 9.04
CA PHE A 158 -5.40 15.64 8.00
C PHE A 158 -4.96 16.02 6.58
N THR A 159 -4.54 17.27 6.36
CA THR A 159 -3.99 17.73 5.07
C THR A 159 -2.68 17.03 4.71
N THR A 160 -1.78 16.83 5.68
CA THR A 160 -0.53 16.09 5.49
C THR A 160 -0.80 14.62 5.15
N TYR A 161 -1.76 14.03 5.84
CA TYR A 161 -2.23 12.68 5.54
C TYR A 161 -2.77 12.54 4.12
N LEU A 162 -3.61 13.48 3.65
CA LEU A 162 -4.15 13.48 2.28
C LEU A 162 -3.04 13.64 1.24
N LEU A 163 -2.06 14.51 1.50
CA LEU A 163 -0.92 14.71 0.61
C LEU A 163 -0.06 13.44 0.52
N PHE A 164 0.20 12.80 1.66
CA PHE A 164 1.01 11.58 1.71
C PHE A 164 0.33 10.42 0.97
N THR A 165 -0.94 10.16 1.28
CA THR A 165 -1.73 9.10 0.64
C THR A 165 -1.95 9.39 -0.84
N GLY A 166 -2.18 10.65 -1.20
CA GLY A 166 -2.29 11.09 -2.59
C GLY A 166 -1.01 10.83 -3.39
N ALA A 167 0.16 11.17 -2.85
CA ALA A 167 1.46 10.91 -3.48
C ALA A 167 1.71 9.40 -3.65
N LEU A 168 1.41 8.59 -2.63
CA LEU A 168 1.54 7.14 -2.68
C LEU A 168 0.67 6.53 -3.79
N PHE A 169 -0.60 6.90 -3.84
CA PHE A 169 -1.53 6.35 -4.83
C PHE A 169 -1.24 6.86 -6.23
N PHE A 170 -0.77 8.08 -6.38
CA PHE A 170 -0.28 8.61 -7.64
C PHE A 170 0.93 7.81 -8.14
N CYS A 171 1.87 7.48 -7.24
CA CYS A 171 3.03 6.65 -7.56
C CYS A 171 2.61 5.25 -8.04
N VAL A 172 1.73 4.56 -7.31
CA VAL A 172 1.24 3.22 -7.70
C VAL A 172 0.45 3.26 -9.02
N SER A 173 -0.37 4.29 -9.21
CA SER A 173 -1.11 4.48 -10.47
C SER A 173 -0.16 4.70 -11.66
N SER A 174 0.96 5.37 -11.45
CA SER A 174 1.97 5.59 -12.49
C SER A 174 2.66 4.29 -12.92
N PHE A 175 2.86 3.35 -11.99
CA PHE A 175 3.40 2.03 -12.31
C PHE A 175 2.51 1.29 -13.30
N TRP A 176 1.18 1.33 -13.10
CA TRP A 176 0.26 0.75 -14.06
C TRP A 176 0.44 1.35 -15.46
N PHE A 177 0.54 2.67 -15.57
CA PHE A 177 0.66 3.36 -16.84
C PHE A 177 1.94 2.96 -17.60
N ALA A 178 3.04 2.74 -16.86
CA ALA A 178 4.30 2.27 -17.42
C ALA A 178 4.30 0.77 -17.75
N CYS A 179 3.60 -0.05 -16.95
CA CYS A 179 3.67 -1.52 -17.02
C CYS A 179 2.84 -2.18 -18.12
N ILE A 180 2.05 -1.44 -18.91
CA ILE A 180 1.39 -2.00 -20.10
C ILE A 180 2.44 -2.27 -21.18
N ILE A 181 3.27 -3.29 -20.97
CA ILE A 181 4.41 -3.60 -21.85
C ILE A 181 4.03 -4.62 -22.91
N THR A 182 3.18 -5.57 -22.56
CA THR A 182 2.86 -6.71 -23.41
C THR A 182 1.34 -6.83 -23.63
N ARG A 183 0.96 -7.65 -24.62
CA ARG A 183 -0.43 -8.07 -24.81
C ARG A 183 -0.89 -9.07 -23.75
N TRP A 184 0.02 -9.62 -22.96
CA TRP A 184 -0.25 -10.65 -21.95
C TRP A 184 -0.54 -10.00 -20.60
N ASN A 185 -1.82 -9.95 -20.23
CA ASN A 185 -2.29 -9.31 -19.01
C ASN A 185 -1.66 -9.89 -17.73
N LEU A 186 -1.38 -11.21 -17.73
CA LEU A 186 -0.73 -11.87 -16.60
C LEU A 186 0.69 -11.34 -16.38
N PHE A 187 1.46 -11.15 -17.46
CA PHE A 187 2.81 -10.60 -17.36
C PHE A 187 2.82 -9.15 -16.88
N ASN A 188 1.90 -8.34 -17.38
CA ASN A 188 1.74 -6.95 -16.92
C ASN A 188 1.37 -6.89 -15.44
N LEU A 189 0.49 -7.80 -14.98
CA LEU A 189 0.12 -7.91 -13.58
C LEU A 189 1.30 -8.30 -12.70
N LEU A 190 2.06 -9.33 -13.08
CA LEU A 190 3.26 -9.77 -12.35
C LEU A 190 4.29 -8.65 -12.25
N PHE A 191 4.51 -7.91 -13.33
CA PHE A 191 5.45 -6.79 -13.35
C PHE A 191 4.98 -5.64 -12.44
N LEU A 192 3.68 -5.36 -12.41
CA LEU A 192 3.07 -4.37 -11.52
C LEU A 192 3.21 -4.77 -10.03
N LEU A 193 2.96 -6.04 -9.72
CA LEU A 193 3.14 -6.58 -8.37
C LEU A 193 4.62 -6.52 -7.95
N LEU A 194 5.54 -6.82 -8.86
CA LEU A 194 6.97 -6.75 -8.62
C LEU A 194 7.41 -5.31 -8.32
N LEU A 195 6.98 -4.31 -9.10
CA LEU A 195 7.28 -2.90 -8.84
C LEU A 195 6.70 -2.42 -7.51
N SER A 196 5.47 -2.81 -7.19
CA SER A 196 4.85 -2.48 -5.90
C SER A 196 5.60 -3.14 -4.73
N GLY A 197 6.06 -4.37 -4.90
CA GLY A 197 6.92 -5.07 -3.94
C GLY A 197 8.28 -4.40 -3.79
N CYS A 198 8.91 -3.98 -4.89
CA CYS A 198 10.16 -3.22 -4.86
C CYS A 198 9.99 -1.90 -4.10
N LEU A 199 8.88 -1.18 -4.31
CA LEU A 199 8.58 0.03 -3.55
C LEU A 199 8.56 -0.25 -2.05
N LEU A 200 7.88 -1.31 -1.61
CA LEU A 200 7.83 -1.70 -0.20
C LEU A 200 9.21 -2.09 0.37
N LEU A 201 10.05 -2.76 -0.42
CA LEU A 201 11.40 -3.15 0.01
C LEU A 201 12.34 -1.94 0.12
N VAL A 202 12.20 -0.96 -0.78
CA VAL A 202 13.02 0.26 -0.78
C VAL A 202 12.51 1.28 0.24
N TYR A 203 11.23 1.23 0.59
CA TYR A 203 10.58 2.23 1.44
C TYR A 203 11.29 2.48 2.78
N PRO A 204 11.74 1.46 3.56
CA PRO A 204 12.45 1.68 4.81
C PRO A 204 13.76 2.46 4.63
N TYR A 205 14.42 2.32 3.48
CA TYR A 205 15.65 3.05 3.19
C TYR A 205 15.41 4.56 2.99
N MET A 206 14.21 4.95 2.56
CA MET A 206 13.82 6.36 2.46
C MET A 206 13.65 7.04 3.84
N GLN A 207 13.52 6.23 4.91
CA GLN A 207 13.45 6.73 6.28
C GLN A 207 14.82 6.92 6.95
N LEU A 208 15.89 6.39 6.36
CA LEU A 208 17.24 6.53 6.91
C LEU A 208 17.67 8.00 6.94
N GLU A 209 18.36 8.38 8.02
CA GLU A 209 18.91 9.74 8.19
C GLU A 209 19.74 10.18 6.99
N GLY A 210 20.63 9.32 6.49
CA GLY A 210 21.45 9.63 5.33
C GLY A 210 20.67 9.99 4.08
N PHE A 211 19.52 9.37 3.84
CA PHE A 211 18.64 9.73 2.72
C PHE A 211 17.98 11.09 2.97
N ARG A 212 17.47 11.33 4.17
CA ARG A 212 16.84 12.61 4.56
C ARG A 212 17.83 13.75 4.51
N THR A 213 19.05 13.57 5.02
CA THR A 213 20.15 14.53 4.93
C THR A 213 20.52 14.83 3.48
N THR A 214 20.50 13.82 2.60
CA THR A 214 20.75 14.03 1.17
C THR A 214 19.67 14.91 0.55
N LEU A 215 18.39 14.69 0.86
CA LEU A 215 17.28 15.52 0.37
C LEU A 215 17.40 16.97 0.87
N PHE A 216 17.82 17.17 2.11
CA PHE A 216 18.08 18.50 2.69
C PHE A 216 19.26 19.19 1.98
N ASN A 217 20.38 18.50 1.80
CA ASN A 217 21.56 19.03 1.14
C ASN A 217 21.31 19.41 -0.34
N LEU A 218 20.40 18.70 -1.01
CA LEU A 218 19.93 19.01 -2.35
C LEU A 218 18.88 20.15 -2.39
N HIS A 219 18.60 20.78 -1.25
CA HIS A 219 17.58 21.84 -1.09
C HIS A 219 16.18 21.43 -1.52
N ILE A 220 15.90 20.12 -1.51
CA ILE A 220 14.58 19.55 -1.83
C ILE A 220 13.63 19.72 -0.63
N THR A 221 14.16 19.67 0.59
CA THR A 221 13.42 19.88 1.84
C THR A 221 14.01 21.01 2.65
N ASN A 222 13.18 21.72 3.41
CA ASN A 222 13.60 22.84 4.25
C ASN A 222 14.19 22.40 5.61
N SER A 223 14.10 21.12 5.94
CA SER A 223 14.67 20.51 7.16
C SER A 223 14.95 19.03 6.94
N GLU A 224 15.93 18.47 7.67
CA GLU A 224 16.28 17.05 7.63
C GLU A 224 15.12 16.14 8.08
N ASN A 225 14.26 16.64 8.97
CA ASN A 225 13.10 15.91 9.50
C ASN A 225 11.79 16.25 8.78
N SER A 226 11.87 16.82 7.57
CA SER A 226 10.67 17.19 6.83
C SER A 226 9.83 15.96 6.46
N ILE A 227 8.59 15.96 6.93
CA ILE A 227 7.55 14.97 6.59
C ILE A 227 7.25 14.95 5.08
N TYR A 228 7.50 16.05 4.39
CA TYR A 228 7.20 16.21 2.96
C TYR A 228 8.24 15.57 2.03
N GLY A 229 9.41 15.16 2.54
CA GLY A 229 10.47 14.57 1.74
C GLY A 229 10.04 13.29 1.02
N ILE A 230 9.42 12.36 1.73
CA ILE A 230 8.98 11.08 1.15
C ILE A 230 7.84 11.27 0.13
N PRO A 231 6.75 12.02 0.41
CA PRO A 231 5.72 12.33 -0.58
C PRO A 231 6.28 12.97 -1.85
N LEU A 232 7.25 13.85 -1.73
CA LEU A 232 7.88 14.51 -2.87
C LEU A 232 8.65 13.51 -3.73
N VAL A 233 9.43 12.61 -3.12
CA VAL A 233 10.13 11.53 -3.84
C VAL A 233 9.14 10.61 -4.55
N LEU A 234 8.04 10.24 -3.91
CA LEU A 234 6.98 9.44 -4.52
C LEU A 234 6.36 10.15 -5.73
N CYS A 235 6.16 11.47 -5.65
CA CYS A 235 5.68 12.27 -6.78
C CYS A 235 6.71 12.31 -7.93
N VAL A 236 8.00 12.46 -7.64
CA VAL A 236 9.06 12.42 -8.66
C VAL A 236 9.08 11.07 -9.35
N VAL A 237 9.05 9.97 -8.60
CA VAL A 237 8.95 8.61 -9.14
C VAL A 237 7.71 8.48 -10.02
N ALA A 238 6.56 8.98 -9.58
CA ALA A 238 5.32 8.96 -10.34
C ALA A 238 5.46 9.71 -11.68
N VAL A 239 6.05 10.89 -11.68
CA VAL A 239 6.26 11.69 -12.91
C VAL A 239 7.18 10.95 -13.89
N VAL A 240 8.25 10.32 -13.41
CA VAL A 240 9.15 9.52 -14.25
C VAL A 240 8.39 8.36 -14.93
N PHE A 241 7.63 7.59 -14.16
CA PHE A 241 6.86 6.46 -14.71
C PHE A 241 5.72 6.92 -15.64
N HIS A 242 5.05 8.05 -15.35
CA HIS A 242 4.09 8.65 -16.28
C HIS A 242 4.75 9.06 -17.59
N SER A 243 5.92 9.69 -17.53
CA SER A 243 6.69 10.09 -18.72
C SER A 243 7.06 8.89 -19.59
N ILE A 244 7.48 7.78 -18.98
CA ILE A 244 7.74 6.51 -19.67
C ILE A 244 6.46 5.99 -20.36
N GLY A 245 5.33 6.04 -19.67
CA GLY A 245 4.03 5.63 -20.21
C GLY A 245 3.61 6.48 -21.41
N VAL A 246 3.75 7.80 -21.33
CA VAL A 246 3.43 8.73 -22.44
C VAL A 246 4.33 8.49 -23.65
N LEU A 247 5.64 8.39 -23.45
CA LEU A 247 6.60 8.10 -24.52
C LEU A 247 6.24 6.82 -25.26
N LYS A 248 5.85 5.78 -24.54
CA LYS A 248 5.43 4.51 -25.12
C LYS A 248 4.17 4.67 -25.99
N ILE A 249 3.17 5.39 -25.54
CA ILE A 249 1.94 5.66 -26.32
C ILE A 249 2.29 6.41 -27.59
N LEU A 250 3.14 7.43 -27.52
CA LEU A 250 3.59 8.21 -28.67
C LEU A 250 4.34 7.32 -29.68
N LEU A 251 5.21 6.41 -29.23
CA LEU A 251 5.91 5.47 -30.09
C LEU A 251 4.96 4.49 -30.78
N ILE A 252 3.94 3.99 -30.10
CA ILE A 252 2.92 3.11 -30.69
C ILE A 252 2.12 3.87 -31.74
N TYR A 253 1.70 5.10 -31.44
CA TYR A 253 0.94 5.93 -32.36
C TYR A 253 1.74 6.28 -33.63
N SER A 254 3.01 6.62 -33.48
CA SER A 254 3.89 6.92 -34.62
C SER A 254 4.09 5.71 -35.57
N LYS A 255 4.19 4.49 -35.02
CA LYS A 255 4.29 3.25 -35.80
C LYS A 255 3.01 2.92 -36.55
N THR A 256 1.84 3.15 -35.91
CA THR A 256 0.54 2.93 -36.61
C THR A 256 0.33 3.91 -37.74
N LYS A 257 0.68 5.18 -37.56
CA LYS A 257 0.57 6.20 -38.59
C LYS A 257 1.47 5.90 -39.80
N LYS A 258 2.69 5.40 -39.58
CA LYS A 258 3.59 4.98 -40.67
C LYS A 258 3.05 3.79 -41.47
N ARG A 259 2.35 2.84 -40.82
CA ARG A 259 1.74 1.68 -41.45
C ARG A 259 0.47 2.01 -42.28
N SER A 260 -0.23 3.09 -41.93
CA SER A 260 -1.41 3.56 -42.69
C SER A 260 -1.04 4.47 -43.87
N ALA A 261 0.21 4.90 -43.96
CA ALA A 261 0.73 5.78 -45.01
C ALA A 261 1.60 5.01 -46.06
N ALA A 262 1.89 3.74 -45.79
CA ALA A 262 2.55 2.80 -46.71
C ALA A 262 1.54 1.81 -47.28
#